data_ad3f8d6045885e9a939ba6072ee9a3c1
#
_entry.id   ad3f8d6045885e9a939ba6072ee9a3c1
#
_cell.length_a   1.000
_cell.length_b   1.000
_cell.length_c   1.000
_cell.angle_alpha   90.00
_cell.angle_beta   90.00
_cell.angle_gamma   90.00
#
_symmetry.space_group_name_H-M   'P 1'
#
loop_
_entity.id
_entity.type
_entity.pdbx_description
1 polymer ?
#
loop_
_entity_poly.entity_id
_entity_poly.type
_entity_poly.pdbx_seq_one_letter_code
_entity_poly.pdbx_strand_id
1 'polypeptide(L)'
;MQNKVYRIFVINPGSTSTKLALFENERKVFSENVFHDSAELLKFETINAQLPYRMRVIRDFLAENAIDLTGIDAIVGRGGSSYPVASGIYEVDELLVRHTRESRGRLNHVSNLGVQLAAELQKEYGGRVFTLDPTVVDELCDLARVTGLRGVHRRAIAHALNLKETARRHAAFRGRRYEEMNLIVCHIDGGISVTAHEKGRMIDGNNAAGGEGPFTPTRMGGMAVTDVVEHLSRKTPAELLQLCTEGGGFSSHFGTSNADEVHRRIEAGDEYAKLVWDAMVYQICKEIGAMAAVLYGQVDDIVLTGGLLRFAEIEQTIRERCGFIAPVVAYPGELELEAMAGTALRVLRGELSPLHYTGRPVWDGFACEKPNA
;
A
#
# COMPACT_ATOMS: atom_id res chain seq x y z
N MET A 1 31.04 -24.07 -4.39
CA MET A 1 30.85 -22.72 -3.82
C MET A 1 29.93 -22.89 -2.64
N GLN A 2 30.34 -22.56 -1.41
CA GLN A 2 29.38 -22.51 -0.29
C GLN A 2 28.27 -21.52 -0.65
N ASN A 3 27.01 -21.97 -0.64
CA ASN A 3 25.87 -21.07 -0.87
C ASN A 3 25.89 -20.04 0.26
N LYS A 4 26.27 -18.80 -0.06
CA LYS A 4 26.23 -17.68 0.90
C LYS A 4 24.79 -17.54 1.41
N VAL A 5 24.62 -17.53 2.73
CA VAL A 5 23.37 -17.19 3.37
C VAL A 5 23.32 -15.67 3.52
N TYR A 6 22.39 -15.04 2.84
CA TYR A 6 22.13 -13.61 2.96
C TYR A 6 21.12 -13.36 4.07
N ARG A 7 21.43 -12.40 4.96
CA ARG A 7 20.56 -11.96 6.05
C ARG A 7 19.89 -10.65 5.70
N ILE A 8 18.57 -10.61 5.74
CA ILE A 8 17.77 -9.47 5.29
C ILE A 8 16.77 -9.11 6.39
N PHE A 9 16.85 -7.88 6.89
CA PHE A 9 15.92 -7.35 7.87
C PHE A 9 14.88 -6.46 7.20
N VAL A 10 13.60 -6.66 7.52
CA VAL A 10 12.47 -5.96 6.90
C VAL A 10 11.70 -5.16 7.93
N ILE A 11 11.37 -3.90 7.59
CA ILE A 11 10.65 -2.96 8.44
C ILE A 11 9.44 -2.41 7.69
N ASN A 12 8.25 -2.69 8.21
CA ASN A 12 6.99 -2.21 7.65
C ASN A 12 6.18 -1.47 8.74
N PRO A 13 6.34 -0.14 8.88
CA PRO A 13 5.61 0.63 9.86
C PRO A 13 4.13 0.79 9.48
N GLY A 14 3.25 0.43 10.40
CA GLY A 14 1.81 0.67 10.39
C GLY A 14 1.42 1.77 11.39
N SER A 15 0.15 2.18 11.38
CA SER A 15 -0.36 3.29 12.22
C SER A 15 -0.08 3.04 13.71
N THR A 16 -0.42 1.87 14.23
CA THR A 16 -0.30 1.50 15.66
C THR A 16 0.77 0.46 15.93
N SER A 17 1.50 0.01 14.91
CA SER A 17 2.51 -1.04 15.08
C SER A 17 3.60 -0.91 14.02
N THR A 18 4.67 -1.69 14.17
CA THR A 18 5.69 -1.89 13.15
C THR A 18 5.91 -3.38 12.97
N LYS A 19 5.62 -3.90 11.77
CA LYS A 19 5.94 -5.29 11.43
C LYS A 19 7.44 -5.39 11.15
N LEU A 20 8.11 -6.30 11.83
CA LEU A 20 9.53 -6.61 11.68
C LEU A 20 9.69 -8.06 11.24
N ALA A 21 10.65 -8.33 10.37
CA ALA A 21 11.01 -9.70 10.02
C ALA A 21 12.50 -9.81 9.69
N LEU A 22 13.09 -10.96 10.01
CA LEU A 22 14.43 -11.35 9.59
C LEU A 22 14.33 -12.58 8.68
N PHE A 23 15.02 -12.50 7.56
CA PHE A 23 15.11 -13.59 6.61
C PHE A 23 16.58 -14.04 6.46
N GLU A 24 16.78 -15.34 6.30
CA GLU A 24 17.99 -15.98 5.83
C GLU A 24 17.71 -16.61 4.48
N ASN A 25 18.14 -15.96 3.41
CA ASN A 25 17.68 -16.23 2.05
C ASN A 25 16.15 -16.15 1.97
N GLU A 26 15.47 -17.20 1.52
CA GLU A 26 14.02 -17.27 1.43
C GLU A 26 13.34 -17.67 2.75
N ARG A 27 14.11 -18.15 3.74
CA ARG A 27 13.57 -18.61 5.01
C ARG A 27 13.33 -17.44 5.96
N LYS A 28 12.09 -17.24 6.35
CA LYS A 28 11.71 -16.30 7.40
C LYS A 28 12.12 -16.88 8.76
N VAL A 29 13.11 -16.23 9.43
CA VAL A 29 13.66 -16.66 10.72
C VAL A 29 12.75 -16.21 11.85
N PHE A 30 12.30 -14.95 11.80
CA PHE A 30 11.24 -14.45 12.66
C PHE A 30 10.38 -13.44 11.94
N SER A 31 9.18 -13.20 12.47
CA SER A 31 8.29 -12.10 12.04
C SER A 31 7.39 -11.73 13.21
N GLU A 32 7.41 -10.46 13.60
CA GLU A 32 6.62 -9.95 14.70
C GLU A 32 5.98 -8.60 14.38
N ASN A 33 4.86 -8.35 15.02
CA ASN A 33 4.16 -7.08 14.94
C ASN A 33 4.35 -6.32 16.27
N VAL A 34 5.33 -5.43 16.30
CA VAL A 34 5.68 -4.64 17.49
C VAL A 34 4.68 -3.50 17.63
N PHE A 35 3.82 -3.58 18.65
CA PHE A 35 2.79 -2.59 18.92
C PHE A 35 3.37 -1.33 19.58
N HIS A 36 2.81 -0.19 19.24
CA HIS A 36 3.12 1.10 19.83
C HIS A 36 1.98 1.55 20.75
N ASP A 37 2.32 2.17 21.86
CA ASP A 37 1.33 2.77 22.74
C ASP A 37 0.63 3.93 22.02
N SER A 38 -0.68 3.81 21.84
CA SER A 38 -1.50 4.81 21.16
C SER A 38 -1.49 6.16 21.87
N ALA A 39 -1.41 6.17 23.21
CA ALA A 39 -1.31 7.40 24.00
C ALA A 39 0.03 8.11 23.78
N GLU A 40 1.11 7.36 23.58
CA GLU A 40 2.42 7.92 23.21
C GLU A 40 2.41 8.45 21.77
N LEU A 41 1.80 7.72 20.82
CA LEU A 41 1.72 8.17 19.42
C LEU A 41 0.97 9.49 19.28
N LEU A 42 -0.08 9.72 20.06
CA LEU A 42 -0.88 10.95 20.04
C LEU A 42 -0.12 12.20 20.54
N LYS A 43 1.01 12.04 21.22
CA LYS A 43 1.86 13.18 21.68
C LYS A 43 2.67 13.81 20.54
N PHE A 44 2.78 13.16 19.41
CA PHE A 44 3.59 13.63 18.28
C PHE A 44 2.75 14.47 17.33
N GLU A 45 3.16 15.71 17.08
CA GLU A 45 2.48 16.62 16.15
C GLU A 45 2.53 16.14 14.69
N THR A 46 3.56 15.38 14.34
CA THR A 46 3.76 14.86 12.98
C THR A 46 4.20 13.40 13.00
N ILE A 47 3.96 12.70 11.91
CA ILE A 47 4.43 11.31 11.73
C ILE A 47 5.95 11.23 11.82
N ASN A 48 6.68 12.18 11.23
CA ASN A 48 8.14 12.18 11.28
C ASN A 48 8.70 12.38 12.70
N ALA A 49 7.96 13.08 13.57
CA ALA A 49 8.34 13.23 14.97
C ALA A 49 8.31 11.90 15.76
N GLN A 50 7.62 10.87 15.24
CA GLN A 50 7.60 9.53 15.83
C GLN A 50 8.90 8.74 15.59
N LEU A 51 9.79 9.18 14.70
CA LEU A 51 10.99 8.42 14.33
C LEU A 51 11.86 8.01 15.54
N PRO A 52 12.26 8.91 16.46
CA PRO A 52 13.07 8.54 17.62
C PRO A 52 12.36 7.56 18.56
N TYR A 53 11.06 7.73 18.76
CA TYR A 53 10.26 6.82 19.58
C TYR A 53 10.22 5.43 18.98
N ARG A 54 9.87 5.32 17.69
CA ARG A 54 9.79 4.01 17.02
C ARG A 54 11.15 3.33 16.92
N MET A 55 12.23 4.09 16.70
CA MET A 55 13.60 3.55 16.74
C MET A 55 13.92 2.93 18.11
N ARG A 56 13.58 3.62 19.20
CA ARG A 56 13.77 3.09 20.56
C ARG A 56 12.99 1.77 20.74
N VAL A 57 11.69 1.77 20.43
CA VAL A 57 10.85 0.58 20.56
C VAL A 57 11.40 -0.61 19.73
N ILE A 58 11.89 -0.35 18.52
CA ILE A 58 12.52 -1.40 17.70
C ILE A 58 13.79 -1.93 18.36
N ARG A 59 14.68 -1.05 18.88
CA ARG A 59 15.92 -1.47 19.54
C ARG A 59 15.63 -2.28 20.80
N ASP A 60 14.70 -1.81 21.63
CA ASP A 60 14.30 -2.50 22.87
C ASP A 60 13.76 -3.90 22.52
N PHE A 61 12.88 -3.99 21.51
CA PHE A 61 12.35 -5.27 21.03
C PHE A 61 13.44 -6.23 20.53
N LEU A 62 14.41 -5.74 19.74
CA LEU A 62 15.53 -6.54 19.25
C LEU A 62 16.38 -7.07 20.41
N ALA A 63 16.67 -6.21 21.40
CA ALA A 63 17.46 -6.57 22.59
C ALA A 63 16.73 -7.60 23.48
N GLU A 64 15.45 -7.37 23.79
CA GLU A 64 14.64 -8.28 24.62
C GLU A 64 14.48 -9.68 24.02
N ASN A 65 14.47 -9.78 22.69
CA ASN A 65 14.31 -11.04 21.98
C ASN A 65 15.65 -11.63 21.50
N ALA A 66 16.79 -11.07 21.92
CA ALA A 66 18.14 -11.49 21.54
C ALA A 66 18.33 -11.60 20.01
N ILE A 67 17.72 -10.67 19.25
CA ILE A 67 17.83 -10.62 17.79
C ILE A 67 19.05 -9.77 17.43
N ASP A 68 20.10 -10.44 16.96
CA ASP A 68 21.33 -9.79 16.52
C ASP A 68 21.29 -9.49 15.02
N LEU A 69 21.48 -8.22 14.66
CA LEU A 69 21.60 -7.75 13.27
C LEU A 69 23.04 -7.58 12.82
N THR A 70 24.03 -7.95 13.62
CA THR A 70 25.46 -7.94 13.20
C THR A 70 25.65 -8.79 11.94
N GLY A 71 26.32 -8.21 10.95
CA GLY A 71 26.57 -8.89 9.67
C GLY A 71 25.31 -9.00 8.79
N ILE A 72 24.32 -8.12 8.99
CA ILE A 72 23.17 -8.01 8.07
C ILE A 72 23.62 -7.60 6.67
N ASP A 73 23.14 -8.29 5.63
CA ASP A 73 23.47 -7.95 4.23
C ASP A 73 22.58 -6.82 3.67
N ALA A 74 21.29 -6.80 4.06
CA ALA A 74 20.37 -5.75 3.67
C ALA A 74 19.31 -5.45 4.72
N ILE A 75 18.87 -4.18 4.74
CA ILE A 75 17.70 -3.70 5.48
C ILE A 75 16.72 -3.14 4.46
N VAL A 76 15.46 -3.59 4.52
CA VAL A 76 14.41 -3.14 3.58
C VAL A 76 13.33 -2.40 4.35
N GLY A 77 13.21 -1.11 4.08
CA GLY A 77 12.14 -0.28 4.64
C GLY A 77 10.98 -0.12 3.66
N ARG A 78 9.73 -0.26 4.14
CA ARG A 78 8.58 0.08 3.31
C ARG A 78 8.66 1.54 2.89
N GLY A 79 8.49 1.81 1.59
CA GLY A 79 8.54 3.15 1.03
C GLY A 79 7.24 3.93 1.23
N GLY A 80 7.39 5.23 1.44
CA GLY A 80 6.32 6.17 1.64
C GLY A 80 6.34 7.32 0.62
N SER A 81 6.20 8.54 1.10
CA SER A 81 5.92 9.74 0.32
C SER A 81 7.18 10.41 -0.25
N SER A 82 7.92 9.74 -1.12
CA SER A 82 8.86 10.38 -2.05
C SER A 82 8.11 11.04 -3.22
N TYR A 83 8.82 11.58 -4.21
CA TYR A 83 8.19 11.83 -5.50
C TYR A 83 7.68 10.54 -6.13
N PRO A 84 6.63 10.61 -6.98
CA PRO A 84 6.15 9.44 -7.72
C PRO A 84 7.28 8.77 -8.52
N VAL A 85 7.34 7.45 -8.43
CA VAL A 85 8.41 6.62 -8.98
C VAL A 85 7.87 5.48 -9.84
N ALA A 86 8.68 4.93 -10.73
CA ALA A 86 8.39 3.67 -11.40
C ALA A 86 8.34 2.50 -10.40
N SER A 87 7.64 1.42 -10.75
CA SER A 87 7.67 0.18 -9.97
C SER A 87 9.06 -0.44 -9.95
N GLY A 88 9.48 -0.93 -8.80
CA GLY A 88 10.74 -1.64 -8.62
C GLY A 88 11.38 -1.44 -7.25
N ILE A 89 12.55 -2.06 -7.06
CA ILE A 89 13.36 -1.90 -5.87
C ILE A 89 14.38 -0.78 -6.06
N TYR A 90 14.44 0.12 -5.09
CA TYR A 90 15.35 1.26 -5.07
C TYR A 90 16.39 1.08 -3.97
N GLU A 91 17.65 1.35 -4.27
CA GLU A 91 18.66 1.52 -3.24
C GLU A 91 18.45 2.88 -2.58
N VAL A 92 18.44 2.90 -1.25
CA VAL A 92 18.13 4.11 -0.46
C VAL A 92 19.39 4.95 -0.34
N ASP A 93 19.33 6.18 -0.83
CA ASP A 93 20.33 7.21 -0.68
C ASP A 93 19.84 8.37 0.20
N GLU A 94 20.71 9.31 0.50
CA GLU A 94 20.40 10.49 1.31
C GLU A 94 19.29 11.36 0.69
N LEU A 95 19.22 11.41 -0.65
CA LEU A 95 18.19 12.16 -1.37
C LEU A 95 16.80 11.55 -1.13
N LEU A 96 16.68 10.23 -1.24
CA LEU A 96 15.42 9.53 -0.99
C LEU A 96 14.98 9.67 0.48
N VAL A 97 15.90 9.51 1.44
CA VAL A 97 15.63 9.72 2.87
C VAL A 97 15.12 11.15 3.12
N ARG A 98 15.77 12.16 2.56
CA ARG A 98 15.37 13.56 2.69
C ARG A 98 13.98 13.79 2.10
N HIS A 99 13.69 13.31 0.90
CA HIS A 99 12.41 13.52 0.24
C HIS A 99 11.25 12.77 0.92
N THR A 100 11.50 11.61 1.52
CA THR A 100 10.49 10.94 2.36
C THR A 100 10.22 11.72 3.64
N ARG A 101 11.25 12.27 4.28
CA ARG A 101 11.11 13.14 5.46
C ARG A 101 10.33 14.41 5.14
N GLU A 102 10.56 15.02 3.98
CA GLU A 102 9.86 16.20 3.49
C GLU A 102 8.45 15.89 2.94
N SER A 103 8.05 14.63 2.91
CA SER A 103 6.76 14.16 2.35
C SER A 103 6.50 14.71 0.94
N ARG A 104 7.48 14.62 0.05
CA ARG A 104 7.39 15.15 -1.33
C ARG A 104 6.25 14.55 -2.15
N GLY A 105 5.81 13.33 -1.85
CA GLY A 105 4.61 12.70 -2.41
C GLY A 105 3.29 13.25 -1.85
N ARG A 106 3.37 14.18 -0.90
CA ARG A 106 2.21 14.81 -0.24
C ARG A 106 1.25 13.82 0.44
N LEU A 107 1.74 12.65 0.80
CA LEU A 107 1.03 11.65 1.58
C LEU A 107 1.53 11.71 3.02
N ASN A 108 0.69 12.15 3.94
CA ASN A 108 0.99 12.10 5.38
C ASN A 108 0.61 10.70 5.91
N HIS A 109 1.51 9.74 5.77
CA HIS A 109 1.27 8.36 6.17
C HIS A 109 2.51 7.77 6.83
N VAL A 110 2.30 6.87 7.77
CA VAL A 110 3.37 6.25 8.58
C VAL A 110 4.41 5.48 7.76
N SER A 111 4.07 5.02 6.55
CA SER A 111 5.02 4.41 5.63
C SER A 111 6.21 5.33 5.28
N ASN A 112 6.09 6.65 5.50
CA ASN A 112 7.20 7.60 5.34
C ASN A 112 8.38 7.29 6.29
N LEU A 113 8.11 6.60 7.40
CA LEU A 113 9.13 6.23 8.37
C LEU A 113 9.95 5.00 7.98
N GLY A 114 9.42 4.12 7.11
CA GLY A 114 10.10 2.84 6.81
C GLY A 114 11.49 3.03 6.24
N VAL A 115 11.64 3.91 5.23
CA VAL A 115 12.95 4.28 4.64
C VAL A 115 13.86 4.95 5.68
N GLN A 116 13.31 5.83 6.53
CA GLN A 116 14.08 6.55 7.55
C GLN A 116 14.57 5.60 8.64
N LEU A 117 13.70 4.69 9.14
CA LEU A 117 14.05 3.66 10.12
C LEU A 117 15.16 2.73 9.58
N ALA A 118 15.03 2.29 8.33
CA ALA A 118 16.04 1.46 7.70
C ALA A 118 17.39 2.17 7.56
N ALA A 119 17.39 3.44 7.18
CA ALA A 119 18.60 4.25 7.07
C ALA A 119 19.27 4.51 8.45
N GLU A 120 18.49 4.66 9.52
CA GLU A 120 19.05 4.78 10.87
C GLU A 120 19.68 3.47 11.35
N LEU A 121 19.02 2.33 11.14
CA LEU A 121 19.61 1.01 11.48
C LEU A 121 20.85 0.68 10.65
N GLN A 122 20.93 1.13 9.39
CA GLN A 122 22.14 0.97 8.58
C GLN A 122 23.37 1.60 9.25
N LYS A 123 23.22 2.74 9.90
CA LYS A 123 24.34 3.42 10.58
C LYS A 123 24.91 2.59 11.74
N GLU A 124 24.07 1.71 12.33
CA GLU A 124 24.44 0.87 13.48
C GLU A 124 24.97 -0.49 13.03
N TYR A 125 24.34 -1.12 12.04
CA TYR A 125 24.58 -2.51 11.67
C TYR A 125 25.22 -2.71 10.28
N GLY A 126 25.31 -1.63 9.49
CA GLY A 126 25.79 -1.72 8.10
C GLY A 126 24.74 -2.33 7.15
N GLY A 127 25.24 -2.99 6.09
CA GLY A 127 24.41 -3.57 5.04
C GLY A 127 23.92 -2.54 4.01
N ARG A 128 23.25 -3.03 2.97
CA ARG A 128 22.61 -2.18 1.96
C ARG A 128 21.18 -1.86 2.39
N VAL A 129 20.68 -0.69 2.02
CA VAL A 129 19.28 -0.32 2.32
C VAL A 129 18.47 -0.22 1.06
N PHE A 130 17.28 -0.83 1.09
CA PHE A 130 16.36 -0.83 -0.04
C PHE A 130 14.95 -0.41 0.36
N THR A 131 14.19 0.04 -0.64
CA THR A 131 12.73 0.13 -0.60
C THR A 131 12.14 -0.43 -1.88
N LEU A 132 10.96 -1.06 -1.79
CA LEU A 132 10.30 -1.74 -2.90
C LEU A 132 8.89 -1.19 -3.10
N ASP A 133 8.53 -0.93 -4.36
CA ASP A 133 7.18 -0.56 -4.80
C ASP A 133 6.44 0.35 -3.78
N PRO A 134 6.95 1.59 -3.50
CA PRO A 134 6.33 2.48 -2.53
C PRO A 134 4.90 2.85 -2.92
N THR A 135 4.12 3.37 -1.98
CA THR A 135 2.72 3.75 -2.21
C THR A 135 2.51 4.79 -3.31
N VAL A 136 3.59 5.43 -3.75
CA VAL A 136 3.65 6.46 -4.80
C VAL A 136 4.18 5.91 -6.13
N VAL A 137 4.13 4.60 -6.34
CA VAL A 137 4.36 4.02 -7.68
C VAL A 137 3.35 4.60 -8.65
N ASP A 138 3.84 5.22 -9.72
CA ASP A 138 3.01 5.89 -10.71
C ASP A 138 3.25 5.32 -12.11
N GLU A 139 2.33 4.49 -12.54
CA GLU A 139 2.29 3.86 -13.86
C GLU A 139 0.98 4.17 -14.60
N LEU A 140 0.19 5.15 -14.11
CA LEU A 140 -1.07 5.52 -14.74
C LEU A 140 -0.89 5.85 -16.22
N CYS A 141 -1.81 5.40 -17.05
CA CYS A 141 -1.87 5.84 -18.44
C CYS A 141 -2.36 7.30 -18.51
N ASP A 142 -2.13 7.96 -19.64
CA ASP A 142 -2.46 9.37 -19.81
C ASP A 142 -3.97 9.63 -19.64
N LEU A 143 -4.83 8.74 -20.14
CA LEU A 143 -6.28 8.87 -19.99
C LEU A 143 -6.72 8.81 -18.53
N ALA A 144 -6.06 7.98 -17.71
CA ALA A 144 -6.37 7.87 -16.30
C ALA A 144 -5.98 9.11 -15.49
N ARG A 145 -5.11 9.98 -16.01
CA ARG A 145 -4.63 11.19 -15.32
C ARG A 145 -5.56 12.40 -15.47
N VAL A 146 -6.28 12.48 -16.58
CA VAL A 146 -7.10 13.65 -16.91
C VAL A 146 -8.34 13.71 -16.03
N THR A 147 -8.58 14.89 -15.43
CA THR A 147 -9.84 15.20 -14.71
C THR A 147 -10.69 16.18 -15.52
N GLY A 148 -11.89 16.44 -15.04
CA GLY A 148 -12.78 17.47 -15.64
C GLY A 148 -12.30 18.93 -15.45
N LEU A 149 -11.17 19.15 -14.75
CA LEU A 149 -10.62 20.48 -14.49
C LEU A 149 -9.22 20.60 -15.09
N ARG A 150 -9.03 21.60 -15.94
CA ARG A 150 -7.73 21.88 -16.57
C ARG A 150 -6.64 22.12 -15.53
N GLY A 151 -5.50 21.44 -15.68
CA GLY A 151 -4.35 21.55 -14.79
C GLY A 151 -4.49 20.80 -13.46
N VAL A 152 -5.61 20.06 -13.29
CA VAL A 152 -5.80 19.16 -12.15
C VAL A 152 -5.73 17.72 -12.64
N HIS A 153 -4.78 16.95 -12.13
CA HIS A 153 -4.54 15.58 -12.57
C HIS A 153 -4.71 14.59 -11.42
N ARG A 154 -5.17 13.39 -11.74
CA ARG A 154 -5.23 12.28 -10.79
C ARG A 154 -3.81 11.84 -10.40
N ARG A 155 -3.67 11.32 -9.19
CA ARG A 155 -2.41 10.83 -8.64
C ARG A 155 -2.52 9.35 -8.34
N ALA A 156 -1.46 8.61 -8.66
CA ALA A 156 -1.32 7.22 -8.27
C ALA A 156 -0.96 7.13 -6.78
N ILE A 157 -1.89 6.68 -5.96
CA ILE A 157 -1.67 6.30 -4.56
C ILE A 157 -2.39 4.99 -4.31
N ALA A 158 -1.64 3.90 -4.18
CA ALA A 158 -2.18 2.55 -4.04
C ALA A 158 -1.30 1.68 -3.13
N HIS A 159 -1.80 0.52 -2.75
CA HIS A 159 -1.04 -0.51 -2.03
C HIS A 159 -0.11 -1.26 -3.01
N ALA A 160 0.71 -0.52 -3.76
CA ALA A 160 1.48 -0.99 -4.91
C ALA A 160 2.29 -2.26 -4.61
N LEU A 161 3.00 -2.29 -3.47
CA LEU A 161 3.80 -3.44 -3.05
C LEU A 161 2.99 -4.73 -3.02
N ASN A 162 1.87 -4.75 -2.29
CA ASN A 162 1.05 -5.95 -2.17
C ASN A 162 0.34 -6.30 -3.48
N LEU A 163 -0.18 -5.30 -4.19
CA LEU A 163 -0.85 -5.48 -5.48
C LEU A 163 0.07 -6.14 -6.52
N LYS A 164 1.28 -5.59 -6.70
CA LYS A 164 2.22 -6.08 -7.70
C LYS A 164 2.82 -7.43 -7.32
N GLU A 165 3.12 -7.66 -6.05
CA GLU A 165 3.61 -8.98 -5.61
C GLU A 165 2.54 -10.05 -5.78
N THR A 166 1.29 -9.77 -5.42
CA THR A 166 0.19 -10.71 -5.61
C THR A 166 -0.02 -10.99 -7.10
N ALA A 167 0.05 -9.98 -7.96
CA ALA A 167 -0.04 -10.15 -9.42
C ALA A 167 1.09 -11.03 -9.98
N ARG A 168 2.35 -10.80 -9.54
CA ARG A 168 3.51 -11.62 -9.95
C ARG A 168 3.36 -13.08 -9.52
N ARG A 169 2.95 -13.33 -8.27
CA ARG A 169 2.71 -14.70 -7.76
C ARG A 169 1.56 -15.37 -8.47
N HIS A 170 0.47 -14.63 -8.72
CA HIS A 170 -0.65 -15.15 -9.48
C HIS A 170 -0.24 -15.54 -10.89
N ALA A 171 0.51 -14.69 -11.59
CA ALA A 171 1.03 -15.01 -12.93
C ALA A 171 1.91 -16.26 -12.92
N ALA A 172 2.82 -16.39 -11.95
CA ALA A 172 3.64 -17.58 -11.77
C ALA A 172 2.79 -18.84 -11.49
N PHE A 173 1.74 -18.75 -10.68
CA PHE A 173 0.78 -19.83 -10.43
C PHE A 173 0.05 -20.26 -11.72
N ARG A 174 -0.24 -19.29 -12.62
CA ARG A 174 -0.82 -19.54 -13.95
C ARG A 174 0.20 -20.05 -14.98
N GLY A 175 1.48 -20.19 -14.59
CA GLY A 175 2.57 -20.59 -15.51
C GLY A 175 2.89 -19.52 -16.57
N ARG A 176 2.58 -18.24 -16.28
CA ARG A 176 2.79 -17.09 -17.18
C ARG A 176 3.68 -16.06 -16.49
N ARG A 177 4.23 -15.13 -17.27
CA ARG A 177 4.88 -13.94 -16.73
C ARG A 177 3.84 -12.85 -16.49
N TYR A 178 4.06 -12.02 -15.48
CA TYR A 178 3.17 -10.91 -15.16
C TYR A 178 3.00 -9.93 -16.33
N GLU A 179 4.08 -9.72 -17.11
CA GLU A 179 4.09 -8.88 -18.30
C GLU A 179 3.30 -9.45 -19.49
N GLU A 180 2.72 -10.64 -19.34
CA GLU A 180 1.88 -11.29 -20.36
C GLU A 180 0.39 -11.25 -20.01
N MET A 181 0.06 -10.75 -18.80
CA MET A 181 -1.32 -10.81 -18.27
C MET A 181 -1.94 -9.42 -18.15
N ASN A 182 -3.27 -9.40 -18.31
CA ASN A 182 -4.12 -8.29 -17.93
C ASN A 182 -4.92 -8.72 -16.69
N LEU A 183 -4.76 -8.03 -15.58
CA LEU A 183 -5.37 -8.40 -14.31
C LEU A 183 -6.14 -7.23 -13.71
N ILE A 184 -7.22 -7.51 -13.02
CA ILE A 184 -7.78 -6.58 -12.04
C ILE A 184 -7.31 -7.07 -10.67
N VAL A 185 -6.53 -6.26 -9.95
CA VAL A 185 -5.97 -6.66 -8.66
C VAL A 185 -6.57 -5.78 -7.56
N CYS A 186 -7.11 -6.43 -6.53
CA CYS A 186 -7.80 -5.77 -5.42
C CYS A 186 -7.09 -6.06 -4.10
N HIS A 187 -6.56 -5.02 -3.46
CA HIS A 187 -6.15 -5.07 -2.06
C HIS A 187 -7.33 -4.62 -1.20
N ILE A 188 -7.82 -5.50 -0.33
CA ILE A 188 -9.03 -5.31 0.49
C ILE A 188 -8.67 -5.45 1.96
N ASP A 189 -8.44 -4.31 2.63
CA ASP A 189 -8.05 -4.26 4.04
C ASP A 189 -8.56 -2.95 4.68
N GLY A 190 -7.91 -2.43 5.72
CA GLY A 190 -8.20 -1.12 6.31
C GLY A 190 -8.23 0.01 5.28
N GLY A 191 -7.44 -0.08 4.22
CA GLY A 191 -7.56 0.66 2.96
C GLY A 191 -7.87 -0.27 1.81
N ILE A 192 -8.51 0.23 0.75
CA ILE A 192 -8.87 -0.55 -0.44
C ILE A 192 -8.26 0.08 -1.68
N SER A 193 -7.62 -0.73 -2.51
CA SER A 193 -7.16 -0.37 -3.85
C SER A 193 -7.67 -1.38 -4.84
N VAL A 194 -8.36 -0.93 -5.87
CA VAL A 194 -8.78 -1.71 -7.03
C VAL A 194 -8.06 -1.15 -8.24
N THR A 195 -7.25 -1.97 -8.91
CA THR A 195 -6.32 -1.50 -9.94
C THR A 195 -6.39 -2.35 -11.20
N ALA A 196 -6.29 -1.70 -12.36
CA ALA A 196 -6.15 -2.35 -13.65
C ALA A 196 -4.65 -2.53 -13.98
N HIS A 197 -4.25 -3.78 -14.17
CA HIS A 197 -2.89 -4.13 -14.55
C HIS A 197 -2.86 -4.59 -15.99
N GLU A 198 -2.16 -3.87 -16.85
CA GLU A 198 -1.94 -4.24 -18.24
C GLU A 198 -0.47 -4.57 -18.46
N LYS A 199 -0.18 -5.82 -18.83
CA LYS A 199 1.16 -6.27 -19.20
C LYS A 199 2.24 -5.84 -18.20
N GLY A 200 1.99 -6.11 -16.91
CA GLY A 200 2.94 -5.84 -15.82
C GLY A 200 2.90 -4.42 -15.25
N ARG A 201 2.01 -3.53 -15.72
CA ARG A 201 1.89 -2.15 -15.26
C ARG A 201 0.52 -1.87 -14.65
N MET A 202 0.47 -1.12 -13.55
CA MET A 202 -0.77 -0.58 -12.96
C MET A 202 -1.20 0.68 -13.74
N ILE A 203 -2.01 0.53 -14.78
CA ILE A 203 -2.35 1.62 -15.70
C ILE A 203 -3.49 2.51 -15.22
N ASP A 204 -4.31 2.05 -14.29
CA ASP A 204 -5.37 2.81 -13.61
C ASP A 204 -5.72 2.17 -12.26
N GLY A 205 -6.43 2.90 -11.42
CA GLY A 205 -6.97 2.47 -10.14
C GLY A 205 -7.43 3.64 -9.30
N ASN A 206 -8.17 3.38 -8.23
CA ASN A 206 -8.60 4.43 -7.32
C ASN A 206 -7.44 4.99 -6.49
N ASN A 207 -7.44 6.29 -6.24
CA ASN A 207 -6.56 6.91 -5.27
C ASN A 207 -7.00 6.53 -3.85
N ALA A 208 -6.32 5.53 -3.27
CA ALA A 208 -6.71 4.90 -2.02
C ALA A 208 -6.70 5.83 -0.79
N ALA A 209 -6.09 7.02 -0.87
CA ALA A 209 -6.01 7.99 0.21
C ALA A 209 -6.56 9.39 -0.18
N GLY A 210 -7.19 9.49 -1.35
CA GLY A 210 -7.67 10.76 -1.92
C GLY A 210 -9.18 10.96 -1.90
N GLY A 211 -9.95 10.10 -1.23
CA GLY A 211 -11.41 10.16 -1.26
C GLY A 211 -11.99 9.70 -2.59
N GLU A 212 -11.36 8.72 -3.24
CA GLU A 212 -11.76 8.11 -4.51
C GLU A 212 -12.00 6.60 -4.34
N GLY A 213 -12.88 6.03 -5.15
CA GLY A 213 -13.20 4.60 -5.10
C GLY A 213 -14.06 4.18 -3.90
N PRO A 214 -14.03 2.90 -3.49
CA PRO A 214 -14.84 2.38 -2.41
C PRO A 214 -14.46 3.01 -1.07
N PHE A 215 -15.46 3.22 -0.19
CA PHE A 215 -15.12 3.48 1.21
C PHE A 215 -14.57 2.20 1.87
N THR A 216 -13.85 2.37 2.98
CA THR A 216 -13.11 1.29 3.64
C THR A 216 -13.39 1.32 5.15
N PRO A 217 -12.88 0.41 5.96
CA PRO A 217 -12.99 0.54 7.41
C PRO A 217 -12.56 1.90 7.97
N THR A 218 -11.58 2.58 7.33
CA THR A 218 -11.02 3.84 7.83
C THR A 218 -11.28 5.06 6.94
N ARG A 219 -11.71 4.90 5.67
CA ARG A 219 -11.71 5.95 4.66
C ARG A 219 -13.10 6.19 4.08
N MET A 220 -13.42 7.43 3.81
CA MET A 220 -14.76 7.82 3.33
C MET A 220 -15.08 7.36 1.90
N GLY A 221 -14.07 7.06 1.07
CA GLY A 221 -14.29 6.76 -0.35
C GLY A 221 -14.79 7.95 -1.15
N GLY A 222 -15.31 7.69 -2.36
CA GLY A 222 -15.88 8.69 -3.25
C GLY A 222 -17.30 9.06 -2.88
N MET A 223 -17.61 10.37 -2.94
CA MET A 223 -18.98 10.91 -2.85
C MET A 223 -19.13 12.10 -3.81
N ALA A 224 -20.38 12.50 -4.10
CA ALA A 224 -20.61 13.66 -4.95
C ALA A 224 -20.00 14.92 -4.33
N VAL A 225 -19.36 15.75 -5.16
CA VAL A 225 -18.74 17.01 -4.68
C VAL A 225 -19.78 17.92 -4.05
N THR A 226 -21.04 17.93 -4.55
CA THR A 226 -22.15 18.67 -3.96
C THR A 226 -22.41 18.25 -2.52
N ASP A 227 -22.38 16.95 -2.22
CA ASP A 227 -22.61 16.43 -0.87
C ASP A 227 -21.47 16.82 0.07
N VAL A 228 -20.21 16.80 -0.45
CA VAL A 228 -19.05 17.30 0.29
C VAL A 228 -19.22 18.78 0.65
N VAL A 229 -19.66 19.61 -0.30
CA VAL A 229 -19.88 21.04 -0.05
C VAL A 229 -21.03 21.24 0.92
N GLU A 230 -22.16 20.54 0.76
CA GLU A 230 -23.36 20.71 1.59
C GLU A 230 -23.13 20.27 3.05
N HIS A 231 -22.54 19.08 3.24
CA HIS A 231 -22.43 18.47 4.57
C HIS A 231 -21.09 18.71 5.27
N LEU A 232 -20.03 19.00 4.52
CA LEU A 232 -18.67 19.10 5.06
C LEU A 232 -18.03 20.49 4.91
N SER A 233 -18.75 21.50 4.41
CA SER A 233 -18.23 22.86 4.17
C SER A 233 -17.69 23.58 5.43
N ARG A 234 -18.10 23.14 6.62
CA ARG A 234 -17.61 23.68 7.90
C ARG A 234 -16.31 23.05 8.37
N LYS A 235 -15.87 21.96 7.73
CA LYS A 235 -14.62 21.29 8.05
C LYS A 235 -13.44 22.01 7.41
N THR A 236 -12.35 22.06 8.14
CA THR A 236 -11.07 22.55 7.61
C THR A 236 -10.53 21.58 6.54
N PRO A 237 -9.66 22.03 5.65
CA PRO A 237 -8.98 21.12 4.70
C PRO A 237 -8.28 19.94 5.37
N ALA A 238 -7.70 20.12 6.57
CA ALA A 238 -7.06 19.06 7.32
C ALA A 238 -8.08 17.99 7.79
N GLU A 239 -9.22 18.40 8.32
CA GLU A 239 -10.30 17.47 8.71
C GLU A 239 -10.90 16.72 7.52
N LEU A 240 -11.02 17.37 6.34
CA LEU A 240 -11.47 16.71 5.12
C LEU A 240 -10.45 15.65 4.67
N LEU A 241 -9.16 15.97 4.69
CA LEU A 241 -8.09 15.00 4.38
C LEU A 241 -8.07 13.84 5.38
N GLN A 242 -8.37 14.08 6.66
CA GLN A 242 -8.47 13.02 7.66
C GLN A 242 -9.60 12.03 7.33
N LEU A 243 -10.76 12.49 6.86
CA LEU A 243 -11.85 11.60 6.41
C LEU A 243 -11.41 10.68 5.25
N CYS A 244 -10.52 11.16 4.39
CA CYS A 244 -9.98 10.37 3.29
C CYS A 244 -8.98 9.29 3.74
N THR A 245 -8.45 9.35 4.97
CA THR A 245 -7.38 8.46 5.45
C THR A 245 -7.73 7.66 6.69
N GLU A 246 -8.45 8.24 7.68
CA GLU A 246 -8.61 7.63 9.01
C GLU A 246 -10.02 7.76 9.61
N GLY A 247 -10.77 8.81 9.27
CA GLY A 247 -12.02 9.15 9.96
C GLY A 247 -13.29 8.73 9.22
N GLY A 248 -13.17 8.15 8.04
CA GLY A 248 -14.30 7.71 7.21
C GLY A 248 -14.70 6.25 7.42
N GLY A 249 -15.58 5.75 6.59
CA GLY A 249 -16.02 4.36 6.56
C GLY A 249 -16.58 3.84 7.88
N PHE A 250 -16.17 2.64 8.30
CA PHE A 250 -16.65 2.06 9.57
C PHE A 250 -16.36 2.96 10.77
N SER A 251 -15.21 3.65 10.78
CA SER A 251 -14.90 4.63 11.84
C SER A 251 -15.97 5.70 11.96
N SER A 252 -16.51 6.19 10.84
CA SER A 252 -17.59 7.18 10.82
C SER A 252 -18.94 6.60 11.20
N HIS A 253 -19.27 5.39 10.73
CA HIS A 253 -20.57 4.77 10.96
C HIS A 253 -20.73 4.17 12.37
N PHE A 254 -19.61 3.64 12.93
CA PHE A 254 -19.67 2.80 14.13
C PHE A 254 -18.72 3.26 15.26
N GLY A 255 -17.89 4.29 15.03
CA GLY A 255 -16.87 4.72 15.99
C GLY A 255 -15.67 3.76 16.10
N THR A 256 -15.61 2.74 15.26
CA THR A 256 -14.52 1.74 15.21
C THR A 256 -14.18 1.38 13.78
N SER A 257 -12.90 1.19 13.50
CA SER A 257 -12.42 0.62 12.23
C SER A 257 -12.17 -0.89 12.31
N ASN A 258 -12.42 -1.49 13.46
CA ASN A 258 -12.21 -2.92 13.68
C ASN A 258 -13.28 -3.75 12.95
N ALA A 259 -12.90 -4.34 11.82
CA ALA A 259 -13.82 -5.13 11.00
C ALA A 259 -14.37 -6.37 11.74
N ASP A 260 -13.61 -6.97 12.66
CA ASP A 260 -14.11 -8.11 13.47
C ASP A 260 -15.22 -7.67 14.45
N GLU A 261 -15.13 -6.43 14.96
CA GLU A 261 -16.18 -5.86 15.81
C GLU A 261 -17.46 -5.60 15.00
N VAL A 262 -17.31 -5.00 13.80
CA VAL A 262 -18.44 -4.76 12.90
C VAL A 262 -19.08 -6.08 12.47
N HIS A 263 -18.29 -7.08 12.14
CA HIS A 263 -18.78 -8.41 11.75
C HIS A 263 -19.55 -9.09 12.90
N ARG A 264 -19.05 -9.02 14.14
CA ARG A 264 -19.79 -9.54 15.32
C ARG A 264 -21.15 -8.82 15.52
N ARG A 265 -21.27 -7.54 15.19
CA ARG A 265 -22.56 -6.84 15.22
C ARG A 265 -23.51 -7.39 14.16
N ILE A 266 -23.02 -7.73 12.98
CA ILE A 266 -23.81 -8.36 11.91
C ILE A 266 -24.32 -9.73 12.39
N GLU A 267 -23.45 -10.54 12.98
CA GLU A 267 -23.83 -11.86 13.53
C GLU A 267 -24.87 -11.73 14.66
N ALA A 268 -24.85 -10.62 15.39
CA ALA A 268 -25.84 -10.31 16.42
C ALA A 268 -27.17 -9.74 15.88
N GLY A 269 -27.31 -9.61 14.55
CA GLY A 269 -28.52 -9.13 13.88
C GLY A 269 -28.60 -7.61 13.69
N ASP A 270 -27.49 -6.87 13.76
CA ASP A 270 -27.46 -5.43 13.44
C ASP A 270 -27.59 -5.22 11.92
N GLU A 271 -28.82 -4.92 11.48
CA GLU A 271 -29.15 -4.71 10.06
C GLU A 271 -28.41 -3.50 9.46
N TYR A 272 -28.12 -2.47 10.27
CA TYR A 272 -27.37 -1.32 9.78
C TYR A 272 -25.91 -1.64 9.56
N ALA A 273 -25.29 -2.41 10.45
CA ALA A 273 -23.93 -2.89 10.25
C ALA A 273 -23.81 -3.76 8.98
N LYS A 274 -24.79 -4.65 8.76
CA LYS A 274 -24.89 -5.45 7.53
C LYS A 274 -25.01 -4.59 6.29
N LEU A 275 -25.89 -3.59 6.30
CA LEU A 275 -26.09 -2.67 5.17
C LEU A 275 -24.79 -1.93 4.79
N VAL A 276 -24.09 -1.39 5.78
CA VAL A 276 -22.83 -0.65 5.57
C VAL A 276 -21.73 -1.60 5.05
N TRP A 277 -21.64 -2.81 5.60
CA TRP A 277 -20.71 -3.84 5.14
C TRP A 277 -20.96 -4.22 3.66
N ASP A 278 -22.21 -4.53 3.34
CA ASP A 278 -22.60 -4.92 1.99
C ASP A 278 -22.39 -3.76 1.00
N ALA A 279 -22.62 -2.51 1.44
CA ALA A 279 -22.37 -1.32 0.62
C ALA A 279 -20.87 -1.14 0.31
N MET A 280 -19.98 -1.45 1.24
CA MET A 280 -18.53 -1.45 0.99
C MET A 280 -18.16 -2.46 -0.08
N VAL A 281 -18.62 -3.70 0.04
CA VAL A 281 -18.35 -4.77 -0.94
C VAL A 281 -18.98 -4.45 -2.29
N TYR A 282 -20.19 -3.87 -2.30
CA TYR A 282 -20.86 -3.41 -3.52
C TYR A 282 -20.05 -2.35 -4.26
N GLN A 283 -19.46 -1.38 -3.54
CA GLN A 283 -18.60 -0.37 -4.16
C GLN A 283 -17.30 -0.96 -4.69
N ILE A 284 -16.70 -1.96 -4.03
CA ILE A 284 -15.57 -2.73 -4.58
C ILE A 284 -15.95 -3.35 -5.92
N CYS A 285 -17.11 -4.02 -6.00
CA CYS A 285 -17.58 -4.63 -7.25
C CYS A 285 -17.79 -3.60 -8.37
N LYS A 286 -18.31 -2.41 -8.05
CA LYS A 286 -18.43 -1.32 -9.03
C LYS A 286 -17.08 -0.89 -9.58
N GLU A 287 -16.07 -0.76 -8.71
CA GLU A 287 -14.72 -0.37 -9.11
C GLU A 287 -14.05 -1.47 -9.95
N ILE A 288 -14.26 -2.76 -9.64
CA ILE A 288 -13.85 -3.87 -10.50
C ILE A 288 -14.46 -3.75 -11.89
N GLY A 289 -15.74 -3.42 -11.99
CA GLY A 289 -16.42 -3.18 -13.27
C GLY A 289 -15.81 -1.99 -14.05
N ALA A 290 -15.43 -0.91 -13.35
CA ALA A 290 -14.74 0.23 -13.97
C ALA A 290 -13.36 -0.19 -14.51
N MET A 291 -12.57 -0.96 -13.74
CA MET A 291 -11.26 -1.46 -14.18
C MET A 291 -11.38 -2.46 -15.35
N ALA A 292 -12.47 -3.21 -15.43
CA ALA A 292 -12.74 -4.06 -16.60
C ALA A 292 -12.92 -3.24 -17.87
N ALA A 293 -13.61 -2.08 -17.79
CA ALA A 293 -13.74 -1.16 -18.91
C ALA A 293 -12.40 -0.55 -19.33
N VAL A 294 -11.52 -0.20 -18.37
CA VAL A 294 -10.14 0.26 -18.63
C VAL A 294 -9.36 -0.76 -19.47
N LEU A 295 -9.54 -2.04 -19.18
CA LEU A 295 -8.90 -3.15 -19.90
C LEU A 295 -9.69 -3.63 -21.14
N TYR A 296 -10.69 -2.89 -21.60
CA TYR A 296 -11.56 -3.25 -22.74
C TYR A 296 -12.23 -4.62 -22.60
N GLY A 297 -12.50 -5.06 -21.36
CA GLY A 297 -13.01 -6.41 -21.07
C GLY A 297 -11.99 -7.54 -21.28
N GLN A 298 -10.75 -7.22 -21.65
CA GLN A 298 -9.68 -8.20 -21.83
C GLN A 298 -8.98 -8.48 -20.51
N VAL A 299 -9.67 -9.14 -19.61
CA VAL A 299 -9.21 -9.48 -18.27
C VAL A 299 -8.94 -10.97 -18.18
N ASP A 300 -7.70 -11.35 -17.86
CA ASP A 300 -7.33 -12.76 -17.65
C ASP A 300 -7.93 -13.28 -16.33
N ASP A 301 -7.73 -12.55 -15.22
CA ASP A 301 -8.25 -12.91 -13.89
C ASP A 301 -8.51 -11.63 -13.04
N ILE A 302 -9.47 -11.75 -12.09
CA ILE A 302 -9.67 -10.82 -10.98
C ILE A 302 -8.96 -11.42 -9.77
N VAL A 303 -7.98 -10.72 -9.24
CA VAL A 303 -7.10 -11.21 -8.16
C VAL A 303 -7.37 -10.40 -6.89
N LEU A 304 -7.78 -11.09 -5.82
CA LEU A 304 -8.09 -10.49 -4.54
C LEU A 304 -6.98 -10.77 -3.53
N THR A 305 -6.62 -9.77 -2.72
CA THR A 305 -5.68 -9.89 -1.60
C THR A 305 -6.06 -8.92 -0.47
N GLY A 306 -5.45 -9.07 0.69
CA GLY A 306 -5.68 -8.22 1.86
C GLY A 306 -6.33 -8.96 3.02
N GLY A 307 -6.25 -8.36 4.21
CA GLY A 307 -6.65 -8.97 5.46
C GLY A 307 -8.16 -9.18 5.64
N LEU A 308 -9.00 -8.38 4.96
CA LEU A 308 -10.46 -8.54 5.04
C LEU A 308 -10.95 -9.79 4.30
N LEU A 309 -10.14 -10.43 3.45
CA LEU A 309 -10.51 -11.69 2.82
C LEU A 309 -10.58 -12.89 3.78
N ARG A 310 -10.25 -12.69 5.07
CA ARG A 310 -10.57 -13.67 6.12
C ARG A 310 -12.08 -13.85 6.32
N PHE A 311 -12.89 -12.90 5.87
CA PHE A 311 -14.35 -12.98 5.82
C PHE A 311 -14.75 -13.50 4.43
N ALA A 312 -15.10 -14.79 4.38
CA ALA A 312 -15.33 -15.51 3.11
C ALA A 312 -16.46 -14.92 2.26
N GLU A 313 -17.44 -14.28 2.87
CA GLU A 313 -18.56 -13.63 2.20
C GLU A 313 -18.12 -12.47 1.28
N ILE A 314 -16.99 -11.82 1.56
CA ILE A 314 -16.43 -10.77 0.68
C ILE A 314 -16.02 -11.38 -0.66
N GLU A 315 -15.22 -12.45 -0.62
CA GLU A 315 -14.82 -13.17 -1.85
C GLU A 315 -16.04 -13.71 -2.58
N GLN A 316 -16.97 -14.35 -1.85
CA GLN A 316 -18.17 -14.94 -2.44
C GLN A 316 -19.01 -13.87 -3.16
N THR A 317 -19.28 -12.73 -2.53
CA THR A 317 -20.05 -11.64 -3.14
C THR A 317 -19.35 -11.07 -4.37
N ILE A 318 -18.03 -10.91 -4.33
CA ILE A 318 -17.27 -10.43 -5.50
C ILE A 318 -17.32 -11.47 -6.63
N ARG A 319 -17.20 -12.75 -6.32
CA ARG A 319 -17.30 -13.84 -7.30
C ARG A 319 -18.68 -13.89 -7.96
N GLU A 320 -19.74 -13.73 -7.20
CA GLU A 320 -21.11 -13.70 -7.70
C GLU A 320 -21.38 -12.48 -8.59
N ARG A 321 -20.89 -11.29 -8.17
CA ARG A 321 -21.17 -10.03 -8.87
C ARG A 321 -20.24 -9.74 -10.04
N CYS A 322 -19.00 -10.22 -10.00
CA CYS A 322 -17.96 -9.87 -10.97
C CYS A 322 -17.45 -11.06 -11.78
N GLY A 323 -17.87 -12.29 -11.46
CA GLY A 323 -17.44 -13.51 -12.16
C GLY A 323 -17.81 -13.58 -13.65
N PHE A 324 -18.72 -12.72 -14.09
CA PHE A 324 -19.03 -12.57 -15.54
C PHE A 324 -17.92 -11.82 -16.31
N ILE A 325 -17.03 -11.11 -15.63
CA ILE A 325 -15.91 -10.37 -16.23
C ILE A 325 -14.75 -11.34 -16.48
N ALA A 326 -14.30 -12.04 -15.44
CA ALA A 326 -13.20 -13.00 -15.47
C ALA A 326 -13.22 -13.91 -14.23
N PRO A 327 -12.45 -15.02 -14.20
CA PRO A 327 -12.30 -15.83 -13.01
C PRO A 327 -11.80 -15.00 -11.82
N VAL A 328 -12.36 -15.22 -10.62
CA VAL A 328 -11.97 -14.57 -9.39
C VAL A 328 -11.08 -15.50 -8.57
N VAL A 329 -9.90 -15.07 -8.20
CA VAL A 329 -8.93 -15.83 -7.40
C VAL A 329 -8.50 -15.00 -6.19
N ALA A 330 -8.53 -15.61 -4.99
CA ALA A 330 -8.19 -14.93 -3.75
C ALA A 330 -6.89 -15.46 -3.13
N TYR A 331 -6.10 -14.52 -2.61
CA TYR A 331 -4.90 -14.73 -1.81
C TYR A 331 -5.05 -13.95 -0.50
N PRO A 332 -5.75 -14.51 0.51
CA PRO A 332 -5.99 -13.81 1.77
C PRO A 332 -4.70 -13.41 2.49
N GLY A 333 -4.70 -12.23 3.09
CA GLY A 333 -3.57 -11.67 3.81
C GLY A 333 -2.67 -10.77 2.96
N GLU A 334 -1.48 -10.49 3.48
CA GLU A 334 -0.50 -9.60 2.87
C GLU A 334 0.83 -10.34 2.65
N LEU A 335 1.49 -10.04 1.55
CA LEU A 335 2.76 -10.64 1.15
C LEU A 335 3.92 -9.63 1.20
N GLU A 336 3.75 -8.52 1.92
CA GLU A 336 4.66 -7.38 1.87
C GLU A 336 6.07 -7.71 2.40
N LEU A 337 6.16 -8.42 3.52
CA LEU A 337 7.46 -8.78 4.13
C LEU A 337 8.25 -9.73 3.23
N GLU A 338 7.57 -10.74 2.70
CA GLU A 338 8.15 -11.72 1.77
C GLU A 338 8.57 -11.05 0.44
N ALA A 339 7.75 -10.13 -0.07
CA ALA A 339 8.06 -9.36 -1.28
C ALA A 339 9.32 -8.52 -1.12
N MET A 340 9.41 -7.78 -0.01
CA MET A 340 10.57 -6.94 0.30
C MET A 340 11.84 -7.78 0.46
N ALA A 341 11.79 -8.85 1.25
CA ALA A 341 12.94 -9.72 1.47
C ALA A 341 13.36 -10.45 0.20
N GLY A 342 12.42 -11.07 -0.51
CA GLY A 342 12.70 -11.85 -1.71
C GLY A 342 13.26 -10.99 -2.85
N THR A 343 12.76 -9.76 -3.03
CA THR A 343 13.28 -8.87 -4.06
C THR A 343 14.68 -8.35 -3.69
N ALA A 344 14.93 -8.01 -2.43
CA ALA A 344 16.28 -7.64 -1.97
C ALA A 344 17.27 -8.80 -2.11
N LEU A 345 16.84 -10.04 -1.84
CA LEU A 345 17.68 -11.23 -2.03
C LEU A 345 18.12 -11.39 -3.49
N ARG A 346 17.22 -11.16 -4.45
CA ARG A 346 17.56 -11.17 -5.88
C ARG A 346 18.61 -10.13 -6.25
N VAL A 347 18.53 -8.94 -5.63
CA VAL A 347 19.57 -7.91 -5.79
C VAL A 347 20.90 -8.37 -5.21
N LEU A 348 20.91 -8.95 -4.01
CA LEU A 348 22.11 -9.43 -3.34
C LEU A 348 22.79 -10.60 -4.12
N ARG A 349 21.99 -11.41 -4.82
CA ARG A 349 22.47 -12.48 -5.71
C ARG A 349 22.94 -11.97 -7.09
N GLY A 350 22.74 -10.69 -7.40
CA GLY A 350 23.06 -10.13 -8.72
C GLY A 350 22.07 -10.51 -9.83
N GLU A 351 20.91 -11.05 -9.48
CA GLU A 351 19.83 -11.42 -10.41
C GLU A 351 18.99 -10.23 -10.85
N LEU A 352 19.04 -9.15 -10.08
CA LEU A 352 18.30 -7.92 -10.30
C LEU A 352 19.17 -6.72 -9.94
N SER A 353 19.16 -5.68 -10.78
CA SER A 353 19.78 -4.39 -10.45
C SER A 353 18.75 -3.46 -9.81
N PRO A 354 19.08 -2.80 -8.68
CA PRO A 354 18.19 -1.82 -8.09
C PRO A 354 18.10 -0.58 -8.98
N LEU A 355 16.97 0.10 -8.92
CA LEU A 355 16.76 1.38 -9.55
C LEU A 355 17.44 2.49 -8.75
N HIS A 356 17.75 3.59 -9.42
CA HIS A 356 18.24 4.81 -8.79
C HIS A 356 17.12 5.84 -8.65
N TYR A 357 17.01 6.44 -7.47
CA TYR A 357 16.03 7.49 -7.21
C TYR A 357 16.56 8.84 -7.79
N THR A 358 15.85 9.38 -8.76
CA THR A 358 16.30 10.59 -9.49
C THR A 358 16.00 11.91 -8.77
N GLY A 359 15.16 11.86 -7.70
CA GLY A 359 14.66 13.04 -7.02
C GLY A 359 13.63 13.85 -7.83
N ARG A 360 13.11 13.28 -8.90
CA ARG A 360 12.08 13.88 -9.78
C ARG A 360 10.93 12.90 -9.95
N PRO A 361 9.68 13.39 -10.12
CA PRO A 361 8.56 12.50 -10.43
C PRO A 361 8.74 11.85 -11.80
N VAL A 362 8.26 10.62 -11.98
CA VAL A 362 8.26 9.91 -13.27
C VAL A 362 7.29 10.54 -14.28
N TRP A 363 6.32 11.31 -13.79
CA TRP A 363 5.41 12.12 -14.60
C TRP A 363 5.28 13.50 -13.95
N ASP A 364 5.41 14.57 -14.73
CA ASP A 364 5.44 15.96 -14.27
C ASP A 364 4.47 16.88 -15.04
N GLY A 365 3.45 16.28 -15.68
CA GLY A 365 2.43 16.96 -16.47
C GLY A 365 2.53 16.63 -17.97
N PHE A 366 1.47 16.97 -18.71
CA PHE A 366 1.44 16.79 -20.16
C PHE A 366 2.29 17.85 -20.85
N ALA A 367 3.03 17.44 -21.88
CA ALA A 367 3.87 18.36 -22.65
C ALA A 367 3.06 19.50 -23.28
N CYS A 368 1.82 19.24 -23.71
CA CYS A 368 0.91 20.24 -24.29
C CYS A 368 0.37 21.27 -23.28
N GLU A 369 0.54 21.04 -21.99
CA GLU A 369 0.13 21.98 -20.93
C GLU A 369 1.27 22.85 -20.42
N LYS A 370 2.51 22.48 -20.73
CA LYS A 370 3.69 23.25 -20.33
C LYS A 370 3.76 24.52 -21.20
N PRO A 371 3.96 25.70 -20.59
CA PRO A 371 4.25 26.88 -21.39
C PRO A 371 5.47 26.58 -22.25
N ASN A 372 5.43 26.99 -23.52
CA ASN A 372 6.50 26.79 -24.49
C ASN A 372 7.81 27.20 -23.83
N ALA A 373 8.72 26.22 -23.65
CA ALA A 373 10.08 26.45 -23.18
C ALA A 373 10.90 27.12 -24.26
#